data_16aa2e3c19906f0bd2bd2be13687ebc7
#
_entry.id   16aa2e3c19906f0bd2bd2be13687ebc7
#
_cell.length_a   1.000
_cell.length_b   1.000
_cell.length_c   1.000
_cell.angle_alpha   90.00
_cell.angle_beta   90.00
_cell.angle_gamma   90.00
#
_symmetry.space_group_name_H-M   'P 1'
#
loop_
_entity.id
_entity.type
_entity.pdbx_description
1 polymer ?
#
loop_
_entity_poly.entity_id
_entity_poly.type
_entity_poly.pdbx_seq_one_letter_code
_entity_poly.pdbx_strand_id
1 'polypeptide(L)'
;NLLTEDFRESILDIDGVEEIKEYQGTVLNVRMPTGDIEPIVSDAYTRSSQKLIEQYLIDGTADLQELLKNNGIIIENGPQWKETFGWDAAIGDELLIEVGGQTLEVKVMGIVDANIPYGGYDTLFIPLEMLSKIVPIENLNYQFIVDTDDSKWAAAKDEIQKIIPPTSSLYVSTLNDWVEAYNEKLLNSRMP
;
A
#
# COMPACT_ATOMS: atom_id res chain seq x y z
N ASN A 1 6.34 6.82 -16.54
CA ASN A 1 5.52 5.85 -15.86
C ASN A 1 4.84 4.97 -16.91
N LEU A 2 5.07 3.65 -16.87
CA LEU A 2 4.50 2.69 -17.83
C LEU A 2 3.10 2.20 -17.40
N LEU A 3 2.76 2.38 -16.12
CA LEU A 3 1.44 2.06 -15.60
C LEU A 3 0.50 3.26 -15.84
N THR A 4 0.02 3.39 -17.08
CA THR A 4 -0.89 4.42 -17.54
C THR A 4 -2.31 3.88 -17.62
N GLU A 5 -3.30 4.77 -17.81
CA GLU A 5 -4.69 4.35 -18.03
C GLU A 5 -4.83 3.46 -19.28
N ASP A 6 -4.14 3.82 -20.38
CA ASP A 6 -4.15 2.99 -21.61
C ASP A 6 -3.57 1.58 -21.34
N PHE A 7 -2.53 1.47 -20.51
CA PHE A 7 -1.97 0.18 -20.13
C PHE A 7 -2.93 -0.61 -19.25
N ARG A 8 -3.60 0.07 -18.31
CA ARG A 8 -4.64 -0.51 -17.46
C ARG A 8 -5.80 -1.06 -18.30
N GLU A 9 -6.31 -0.28 -19.27
CA GLU A 9 -7.35 -0.73 -20.18
C GLU A 9 -6.90 -1.93 -21.01
N SER A 10 -5.65 -1.93 -21.50
CA SER A 10 -5.09 -3.08 -22.24
C SER A 10 -5.05 -4.36 -21.40
N ILE A 11 -4.86 -4.28 -20.09
CA ILE A 11 -4.91 -5.44 -19.19
C ILE A 11 -6.37 -5.88 -18.98
N LEU A 12 -7.30 -4.93 -18.80
CA LEU A 12 -8.72 -5.25 -18.61
C LEU A 12 -9.35 -5.95 -19.83
N ASP A 13 -8.82 -5.70 -21.02
CA ASP A 13 -9.27 -6.35 -22.26
C ASP A 13 -8.78 -7.81 -22.42
N ILE A 14 -7.90 -8.28 -21.53
CA ILE A 14 -7.39 -9.65 -21.56
C ILE A 14 -8.47 -10.62 -21.04
N ASP A 15 -8.73 -11.68 -21.80
CA ASP A 15 -9.71 -12.70 -21.41
C ASP A 15 -9.33 -13.35 -20.04
N GLY A 16 -10.29 -13.33 -19.14
CA GLY A 16 -10.12 -13.84 -17.78
C GLY A 16 -9.67 -12.80 -16.75
N VAL A 17 -9.37 -11.58 -17.16
CA VAL A 17 -9.16 -10.47 -16.21
C VAL A 17 -10.52 -9.93 -15.74
N GLU A 18 -10.73 -9.85 -14.43
CA GLU A 18 -11.98 -9.42 -13.82
C GLU A 18 -11.89 -8.01 -13.24
N GLU A 19 -10.78 -7.70 -12.55
CA GLU A 19 -10.59 -6.42 -11.89
C GLU A 19 -9.11 -6.05 -11.80
N ILE A 20 -8.81 -4.76 -11.77
CA ILE A 20 -7.49 -4.22 -11.45
C ILE A 20 -7.60 -3.30 -10.25
N LYS A 21 -6.84 -3.62 -9.21
CA LYS A 21 -6.63 -2.76 -8.05
C LYS A 21 -5.26 -2.09 -8.16
N GLU A 22 -5.24 -0.80 -7.94
CA GLU A 22 -4.02 0.00 -8.05
C GLU A 22 -3.48 0.33 -6.67
N TYR A 23 -2.18 0.12 -6.48
CA TYR A 23 -1.47 0.49 -5.28
C TYR A 23 -0.30 1.39 -5.62
N GLN A 24 -0.15 2.43 -4.82
CA GLN A 24 1.00 3.32 -4.85
C GLN A 24 1.51 3.45 -3.43
N GLY A 25 2.77 3.14 -3.22
CA GLY A 25 3.30 3.15 -1.87
C GLY A 25 4.80 3.41 -1.82
N THR A 26 5.28 3.62 -0.61
CA THR A 26 6.70 3.79 -0.30
C THR A 26 6.97 3.46 1.15
N VAL A 27 8.22 3.48 1.55
CA VAL A 27 8.61 3.44 2.97
C VAL A 27 8.92 4.86 3.41
N LEU A 28 8.27 5.31 4.46
CA LEU A 28 8.45 6.64 5.04
C LEU A 28 9.12 6.56 6.40
N ASN A 29 9.97 7.54 6.71
CA ASN A 29 10.45 7.72 8.06
C ASN A 29 9.39 8.45 8.88
N VAL A 30 8.88 7.78 9.89
CA VAL A 30 7.80 8.29 10.75
C VAL A 30 8.34 8.44 12.16
N ARG A 31 8.24 9.65 12.70
CA ARG A 31 8.48 9.88 14.11
C ARG A 31 7.26 9.47 14.90
N MET A 32 7.45 8.45 15.71
CA MET A 32 6.41 7.85 16.54
C MET A 32 6.11 8.74 17.76
N PRO A 33 4.95 8.57 18.41
CA PRO A 33 4.66 9.27 19.67
C PRO A 33 5.68 8.99 20.80
N THR A 34 6.39 7.86 20.70
CA THR A 34 7.51 7.51 21.60
C THR A 34 8.75 8.37 21.40
N GLY A 35 8.84 9.10 20.27
CA GLY A 35 9.97 9.93 19.87
C GLY A 35 10.95 9.26 18.91
N ASP A 36 10.88 7.96 18.74
CA ASP A 36 11.72 7.21 17.80
C ASP A 36 11.28 7.45 16.35
N ILE A 37 12.23 7.33 15.42
CA ILE A 37 11.96 7.43 13.99
C ILE A 37 12.06 6.02 13.40
N GLU A 38 10.97 5.56 12.79
CA GLU A 38 10.86 4.22 12.25
C GLU A 38 10.51 4.24 10.76
N PRO A 39 11.07 3.31 9.96
CA PRO A 39 10.69 3.13 8.56
C PRO A 39 9.37 2.38 8.47
N ILE A 40 8.31 3.05 8.04
CA ILE A 40 6.96 2.50 7.97
C ILE A 40 6.52 2.36 6.51
N VAL A 41 5.97 1.19 6.16
CA VAL A 41 5.29 0.97 4.88
C VAL A 41 4.09 1.89 4.80
N SER A 42 3.98 2.62 3.71
CA SER A 42 2.95 3.64 3.55
C SER A 42 2.35 3.57 2.16
N ASP A 43 1.05 3.39 2.10
CA ASP A 43 0.28 3.31 0.87
C ASP A 43 -0.54 4.57 0.65
N ALA A 44 -0.59 5.00 -0.60
CA ALA A 44 -1.40 6.13 -1.01
C ALA A 44 -2.88 5.76 -0.95
N TYR A 45 -3.64 6.53 -0.19
CA TYR A 45 -5.08 6.38 -0.07
C TYR A 45 -5.78 7.25 -1.11
N THR A 46 -6.63 6.62 -1.91
CA THR A 46 -7.36 7.28 -3.00
C THR A 46 -8.87 6.98 -2.89
N ARG A 47 -9.67 7.67 -3.68
CA ARG A 47 -11.10 7.41 -3.75
C ARG A 47 -11.41 5.97 -4.19
N SER A 48 -10.58 5.37 -5.05
CA SER A 48 -10.78 3.99 -5.50
C SER A 48 -10.53 2.96 -4.38
N SER A 49 -9.62 3.24 -3.44
CA SER A 49 -9.35 2.37 -2.30
C SER A 49 -10.33 2.56 -1.13
N GLN A 50 -11.07 3.67 -1.10
CA GLN A 50 -11.97 4.00 0.02
C GLN A 50 -12.97 2.88 0.32
N LYS A 51 -13.64 2.36 -0.71
CA LYS A 51 -14.67 1.33 -0.53
C LYS A 51 -14.12 0.04 0.10
N LEU A 52 -12.88 -0.34 -0.27
CA LEU A 52 -12.21 -1.49 0.33
C LEU A 52 -11.88 -1.20 1.80
N ILE A 53 -11.24 -0.08 2.07
CA ILE A 53 -10.82 0.34 3.41
C ILE A 53 -12.03 0.42 4.35
N GLU A 54 -13.15 0.99 3.90
CA GLU A 54 -14.40 1.09 4.70
C GLU A 54 -14.93 -0.28 5.15
N GLN A 55 -14.75 -1.33 4.34
CA GLN A 55 -15.18 -2.68 4.70
C GLN A 55 -14.39 -3.31 5.85
N TYR A 56 -13.16 -2.86 6.06
CA TYR A 56 -12.25 -3.33 7.09
C TYR A 56 -12.04 -2.33 8.22
N LEU A 57 -12.77 -1.21 8.22
CA LEU A 57 -12.68 -0.19 9.26
C LEU A 57 -13.16 -0.74 10.60
N ILE A 58 -12.31 -0.68 11.63
CA ILE A 58 -12.61 -1.11 12.99
C ILE A 58 -13.01 0.09 13.85
N ASP A 59 -12.36 1.24 13.65
CA ASP A 59 -12.60 2.45 14.42
C ASP A 59 -12.31 3.70 13.58
N GLY A 60 -12.96 4.82 13.91
CA GLY A 60 -12.76 6.12 13.27
C GLY A 60 -13.46 6.27 11.93
N THR A 61 -12.79 6.92 10.97
CA THR A 61 -13.34 7.23 9.64
C THR A 61 -12.39 6.85 8.52
N ALA A 62 -12.95 6.48 7.37
CA ALA A 62 -12.24 6.31 6.11
C ALA A 62 -12.69 7.33 5.04
N ASP A 63 -13.46 8.35 5.42
CA ASP A 63 -13.88 9.40 4.49
C ASP A 63 -12.69 10.24 4.02
N LEU A 64 -12.37 10.16 2.72
CA LEU A 64 -11.22 10.83 2.13
C LEU A 64 -11.27 12.35 2.34
N GLN A 65 -12.45 12.96 2.30
CA GLN A 65 -12.58 14.41 2.45
C GLN A 65 -12.31 14.83 3.91
N GLU A 66 -12.76 14.04 4.88
CA GLU A 66 -12.46 14.28 6.28
C GLU A 66 -10.96 14.11 6.56
N LEU A 67 -10.32 13.07 6.00
CA LEU A 67 -8.87 12.88 6.12
C LEU A 67 -8.10 14.07 5.54
N LEU A 68 -8.42 14.50 4.33
CA LEU A 68 -7.76 15.65 3.69
C LEU A 68 -7.90 16.94 4.48
N LYS A 69 -9.09 17.18 5.04
CA LYS A 69 -9.39 18.38 5.83
C LYS A 69 -8.58 18.46 7.13
N ASN A 70 -8.28 17.31 7.74
CA ASN A 70 -7.71 17.22 9.09
C ASN A 70 -6.28 16.66 9.09
N ASN A 71 -5.60 16.56 7.96
CA ASN A 71 -4.32 15.85 7.80
C ASN A 71 -4.39 14.43 8.36
N GLY A 72 -5.51 13.75 8.11
CA GLY A 72 -5.80 12.43 8.64
C GLY A 72 -5.13 11.31 7.86
N ILE A 73 -4.78 10.28 8.58
CA ILE A 73 -4.30 8.99 8.06
C ILE A 73 -5.11 7.84 8.64
N ILE A 74 -5.04 6.70 7.96
CA ILE A 74 -5.56 5.43 8.47
C ILE A 74 -4.37 4.51 8.75
N ILE A 75 -4.46 3.72 9.81
CA ILE A 75 -3.45 2.71 10.14
C ILE A 75 -4.07 1.32 10.12
N GLU A 76 -3.27 0.35 9.75
CA GLU A 76 -3.58 -1.06 9.93
C GLU A 76 -3.40 -1.45 11.40
N ASN A 77 -4.33 -2.21 11.99
CA ASN A 77 -4.25 -2.67 13.37
C ASN A 77 -3.33 -3.90 13.49
N GLY A 78 -2.04 -3.70 13.26
CA GLY A 78 -1.04 -4.74 13.34
C GLY A 78 -0.31 -4.79 14.69
N PRO A 79 0.28 -5.94 15.04
CA PRO A 79 0.96 -6.14 16.31
C PRO A 79 2.27 -5.35 16.43
N GLN A 80 2.91 -4.96 15.31
CA GLN A 80 4.22 -4.30 15.33
C GLN A 80 4.15 -2.91 15.99
N TRP A 81 3.04 -2.19 15.88
CA TRP A 81 2.89 -0.90 16.53
C TRP A 81 3.23 -0.99 18.01
N LYS A 82 2.70 -1.99 18.70
CA LYS A 82 2.91 -2.20 20.12
C LYS A 82 4.18 -3.00 20.42
N GLU A 83 4.38 -4.11 19.73
CA GLU A 83 5.46 -5.06 20.04
C GLU A 83 6.83 -4.58 19.61
N THR A 84 6.92 -3.89 18.46
CA THR A 84 8.19 -3.41 17.91
C THR A 84 8.44 -1.95 18.23
N PHE A 85 7.43 -1.08 18.07
CA PHE A 85 7.59 0.36 18.21
C PHE A 85 7.12 0.89 19.57
N GLY A 86 6.54 0.05 20.43
CA GLY A 86 6.09 0.44 21.76
C GLY A 86 4.91 1.43 21.77
N TRP A 87 4.21 1.53 20.66
CA TRP A 87 3.10 2.46 20.46
C TRP A 87 1.76 1.72 20.45
N ASP A 88 0.91 2.02 21.43
CA ASP A 88 -0.47 1.52 21.49
C ASP A 88 -1.37 2.50 20.73
N ALA A 89 -1.45 2.31 19.43
CA ALA A 89 -2.04 3.25 18.49
C ALA A 89 -3.53 3.50 18.74
N ALA A 90 -3.94 4.75 18.74
CA ALA A 90 -5.32 5.17 18.97
C ALA A 90 -5.75 6.30 18.02
N ILE A 91 -7.07 6.39 17.81
CA ILE A 91 -7.66 7.53 17.10
C ILE A 91 -7.29 8.84 17.83
N GLY A 92 -6.79 9.78 17.05
CA GLY A 92 -6.37 11.08 17.54
C GLY A 92 -4.88 11.21 17.80
N ASP A 93 -4.11 10.12 17.78
CA ASP A 93 -2.65 10.19 17.91
C ASP A 93 -2.03 10.95 16.74
N GLU A 94 -0.98 11.72 17.06
CA GLU A 94 -0.27 12.55 16.09
C GLU A 94 1.08 11.93 15.77
N LEU A 95 1.41 11.88 14.49
CA LEU A 95 2.67 11.39 13.94
C LEU A 95 3.32 12.48 13.10
N LEU A 96 4.65 12.42 12.99
CA LEU A 96 5.41 13.31 12.12
C LEU A 96 6.12 12.48 11.05
N ILE A 97 5.77 12.71 9.80
CA ILE A 97 6.42 12.07 8.64
C ILE A 97 7.58 12.96 8.18
N GLU A 98 8.77 12.38 8.04
CA GLU A 98 9.99 13.11 7.66
C GLU A 98 10.53 12.57 6.32
N VAL A 99 10.60 13.42 5.29
CA VAL A 99 11.14 13.05 3.96
C VAL A 99 11.98 14.19 3.40
N GLY A 100 13.24 13.93 3.11
CA GLY A 100 14.11 14.89 2.40
C GLY A 100 14.24 16.26 3.08
N GLY A 101 14.10 16.33 4.40
CA GLY A 101 14.11 17.58 5.16
C GLY A 101 12.76 18.30 5.21
N GLN A 102 11.73 17.73 4.62
CA GLN A 102 10.34 18.17 4.77
C GLN A 102 9.65 17.34 5.85
N THR A 103 8.68 17.93 6.52
CA THR A 103 7.87 17.29 7.54
C THR A 103 6.39 17.43 7.22
N LEU A 104 5.61 16.41 7.54
CA LEU A 104 4.16 16.41 7.47
C LEU A 104 3.60 15.90 8.79
N GLU A 105 2.89 16.76 9.50
CA GLU A 105 2.14 16.37 10.70
C GLU A 105 0.84 15.70 10.27
N VAL A 106 0.59 14.50 10.78
CA VAL A 106 -0.60 13.71 10.46
C VAL A 106 -1.25 13.19 11.73
N LYS A 107 -2.54 12.91 11.64
CA LYS A 107 -3.36 12.43 12.75
C LYS A 107 -4.02 11.11 12.40
N VAL A 108 -3.95 10.14 13.29
CA VAL A 108 -4.69 8.87 13.14
C VAL A 108 -6.19 9.15 13.22
N MET A 109 -6.91 8.93 12.14
CA MET A 109 -8.36 9.15 12.05
C MET A 109 -9.14 7.88 11.74
N GLY A 110 -8.46 6.82 11.28
CA GLY A 110 -9.07 5.51 11.04
C GLY A 110 -8.13 4.39 11.43
N ILE A 111 -8.70 3.29 11.86
CA ILE A 111 -7.99 2.03 12.15
C ILE A 111 -8.71 0.92 11.39
N VAL A 112 -7.96 0.15 10.59
CA VAL A 112 -8.48 -0.98 9.82
C VAL A 112 -7.93 -2.30 10.34
N ASP A 113 -8.67 -3.38 10.08
CA ASP A 113 -8.27 -4.74 10.45
C ASP A 113 -6.99 -5.17 9.72
N ALA A 114 -6.06 -5.82 10.43
CA ALA A 114 -4.84 -6.38 9.88
C ALA A 114 -5.08 -7.50 8.85
N ASN A 115 -6.30 -8.01 8.73
CA ASN A 115 -6.70 -8.97 7.70
C ASN A 115 -7.18 -8.28 6.40
N ILE A 116 -7.00 -6.98 6.27
CA ILE A 116 -7.29 -6.30 5.01
C ILE A 116 -6.49 -6.96 3.88
N PRO A 117 -7.10 -7.24 2.72
CA PRO A 117 -6.39 -7.81 1.59
C PRO A 117 -5.14 -6.99 1.26
N TYR A 118 -4.01 -7.69 1.09
CA TYR A 118 -2.69 -7.09 0.85
C TYR A 118 -2.10 -6.28 2.02
N GLY A 119 -2.74 -6.32 3.19
CA GLY A 119 -2.22 -5.82 4.46
C GLY A 119 -1.21 -6.78 5.12
N GLY A 120 -0.97 -6.59 6.42
CA GLY A 120 -0.10 -7.45 7.23
C GLY A 120 1.30 -6.89 7.44
N TYR A 121 1.50 -5.59 7.12
CA TYR A 121 2.78 -4.89 7.26
C TYR A 121 2.72 -3.71 8.23
N ASP A 122 1.64 -3.59 9.03
CA ASP A 122 1.42 -2.41 9.85
C ASP A 122 1.51 -1.12 9.00
N THR A 123 0.69 -1.07 7.96
CA THR A 123 0.73 -0.05 6.92
C THR A 123 0.06 1.24 7.38
N LEU A 124 0.63 2.37 6.97
CA LEU A 124 -0.06 3.66 6.98
C LEU A 124 -0.75 3.89 5.62
N PHE A 125 -2.01 4.27 5.64
CA PHE A 125 -2.73 4.73 4.46
C PHE A 125 -2.84 6.25 4.51
N ILE A 126 -2.18 6.92 3.56
CA ILE A 126 -2.07 8.38 3.52
C ILE A 126 -2.77 8.89 2.27
N PRO A 127 -3.70 9.87 2.33
CA PRO A 127 -4.26 10.48 1.14
C PRO A 127 -3.19 10.86 0.12
N LEU A 128 -3.35 10.44 -1.14
CA LEU A 128 -2.35 10.67 -2.20
C LEU A 128 -2.01 12.16 -2.34
N GLU A 129 -3.01 13.03 -2.20
CA GLU A 129 -2.83 14.49 -2.27
C GLU A 129 -1.96 15.03 -1.12
N MET A 130 -1.94 14.36 0.03
CA MET A 130 -1.05 14.71 1.14
C MET A 130 0.34 14.14 0.90
N LEU A 131 0.43 12.86 0.52
CA LEU A 131 1.68 12.17 0.26
C LEU A 131 2.49 12.86 -0.85
N SER A 132 1.83 13.30 -1.93
CA SER A 132 2.46 13.99 -3.07
C SER A 132 3.07 15.35 -2.73
N LYS A 133 2.77 15.93 -1.57
CA LYS A 133 3.41 17.17 -1.11
C LYS A 133 4.84 16.93 -0.60
N ILE A 134 5.16 15.72 -0.18
CA ILE A 134 6.45 15.39 0.44
C ILE A 134 7.23 14.33 -0.34
N VAL A 135 6.53 13.48 -1.13
CA VAL A 135 7.14 12.45 -1.99
C VAL A 135 6.71 12.72 -3.43
N PRO A 136 7.64 12.97 -4.36
CA PRO A 136 7.31 13.03 -5.78
C PRO A 136 6.61 11.73 -6.23
N ILE A 137 5.53 11.86 -7.00
CA ILE A 137 4.72 10.71 -7.42
C ILE A 137 5.57 9.68 -8.19
N GLU A 138 6.54 10.13 -8.97
CA GLU A 138 7.49 9.27 -9.70
C GLU A 138 8.40 8.41 -8.80
N ASN A 139 8.48 8.74 -7.50
CA ASN A 139 9.24 8.00 -6.50
C ASN A 139 8.38 7.00 -5.72
N LEU A 140 7.09 6.96 -5.97
CA LEU A 140 6.21 5.94 -5.39
C LEU A 140 6.37 4.63 -6.18
N ASN A 141 6.39 3.53 -5.45
CA ASN A 141 6.23 2.20 -6.04
C ASN A 141 4.79 2.09 -6.54
N TYR A 142 4.64 1.70 -7.80
CA TYR A 142 3.34 1.55 -8.43
C TYR A 142 3.09 0.09 -8.75
N GLN A 143 1.93 -0.43 -8.38
CA GLN A 143 1.60 -1.83 -8.55
C GLN A 143 0.14 -1.99 -9.00
N PHE A 144 -0.08 -2.80 -10.02
CA PHE A 144 -1.39 -3.33 -10.36
C PHE A 144 -1.55 -4.72 -9.76
N ILE A 145 -2.63 -4.94 -9.04
CA ILE A 145 -3.08 -6.25 -8.63
C ILE A 145 -4.24 -6.62 -9.54
N VAL A 146 -4.03 -7.68 -10.32
CA VAL A 146 -4.97 -8.13 -11.34
C VAL A 146 -5.69 -9.35 -10.81
N ASP A 147 -6.98 -9.21 -10.56
CA ASP A 147 -7.85 -10.33 -10.23
C ASP A 147 -8.30 -11.01 -11.51
N THR A 148 -8.25 -12.33 -11.52
CA THR A 148 -8.56 -13.15 -12.70
C THR A 148 -9.49 -14.31 -12.34
N ASP A 149 -10.23 -14.80 -13.33
CA ASP A 149 -10.89 -16.11 -13.24
C ASP A 149 -9.86 -17.20 -12.90
N ASP A 150 -10.17 -18.02 -11.90
CA ASP A 150 -9.27 -19.08 -11.37
C ASP A 150 -8.80 -20.06 -12.46
N SER A 151 -9.59 -20.28 -13.51
CA SER A 151 -9.25 -21.17 -14.60
C SER A 151 -8.37 -20.52 -15.68
N LYS A 152 -8.24 -19.19 -15.69
CA LYS A 152 -7.61 -18.40 -16.75
C LYS A 152 -6.37 -17.63 -16.30
N TRP A 153 -6.02 -17.62 -15.02
CA TRP A 153 -4.94 -16.78 -14.51
C TRP A 153 -3.59 -17.01 -15.21
N ALA A 154 -3.26 -18.25 -15.57
CA ALA A 154 -1.99 -18.56 -16.23
C ALA A 154 -1.93 -17.95 -17.64
N ALA A 155 -3.01 -18.08 -18.40
CA ALA A 155 -3.11 -17.48 -19.72
C ALA A 155 -3.11 -15.94 -19.65
N ALA A 156 -3.83 -15.35 -18.70
CA ALA A 156 -3.83 -13.92 -18.45
C ALA A 156 -2.45 -13.40 -18.08
N LYS A 157 -1.71 -14.10 -17.18
CA LYS A 157 -0.31 -13.76 -16.84
C LYS A 157 0.58 -13.70 -18.08
N ASP A 158 0.49 -14.72 -18.97
CA ASP A 158 1.28 -14.78 -20.19
C ASP A 158 0.93 -13.64 -21.16
N GLU A 159 -0.34 -13.28 -21.30
CA GLU A 159 -0.76 -12.17 -22.14
C GLU A 159 -0.32 -10.81 -21.56
N ILE A 160 -0.45 -10.60 -20.24
CA ILE A 160 0.07 -9.40 -19.57
C ILE A 160 1.58 -9.28 -19.80
N GLN A 161 2.34 -10.37 -19.64
CA GLN A 161 3.78 -10.37 -19.86
C GLN A 161 4.17 -9.97 -21.30
N LYS A 162 3.38 -10.32 -22.30
CA LYS A 162 3.63 -9.96 -23.71
C LYS A 162 3.43 -8.48 -24.01
N ILE A 163 2.51 -7.81 -23.32
CA ILE A 163 2.26 -6.37 -23.52
C ILE A 163 3.22 -5.49 -22.73
N ILE A 164 4.00 -6.05 -21.79
CA ILE A 164 5.05 -5.33 -21.08
C ILE A 164 6.25 -5.11 -22.02
N PRO A 165 6.69 -3.85 -22.23
CA PRO A 165 7.86 -3.59 -23.06
C PRO A 165 9.12 -4.29 -22.50
N PRO A 166 9.92 -4.97 -23.33
CA PRO A 166 11.12 -5.70 -22.87
C PRO A 166 12.19 -4.82 -22.22
N THR A 167 12.14 -3.51 -22.50
CA THR A 167 13.09 -2.52 -21.95
C THR A 167 12.61 -1.90 -20.63
N SER A 168 11.42 -2.29 -20.16
CA SER A 168 10.85 -1.78 -18.92
C SER A 168 11.40 -2.55 -17.72
N SER A 169 11.30 -1.93 -16.55
CA SER A 169 11.55 -2.58 -15.25
C SER A 169 10.32 -3.29 -14.69
N LEU A 170 9.20 -3.31 -15.43
CA LEU A 170 7.99 -4.01 -15.02
C LEU A 170 8.16 -5.51 -15.12
N TYR A 171 7.59 -6.22 -14.19
CA TYR A 171 7.51 -7.69 -14.20
C TYR A 171 6.14 -8.14 -13.69
N VAL A 172 5.72 -9.32 -14.10
CA VAL A 172 4.50 -9.96 -13.61
C VAL A 172 4.89 -11.09 -12.66
N SER A 173 4.29 -11.12 -11.50
CA SER A 173 4.40 -12.23 -10.53
C SER A 173 3.02 -12.67 -10.10
N THR A 174 2.90 -13.92 -9.69
CA THR A 174 1.70 -14.41 -9.02
C THR A 174 1.81 -14.16 -7.51
N LEU A 175 0.68 -14.26 -6.82
CA LEU A 175 0.68 -14.24 -5.36
C LEU A 175 1.55 -15.37 -4.79
N ASN A 176 1.55 -16.56 -5.42
CA ASN A 176 2.40 -17.68 -5.01
C ASN A 176 3.88 -17.37 -5.18
N ASP A 177 4.29 -16.77 -6.31
CA ASP A 177 5.68 -16.35 -6.53
C ASP A 177 6.14 -15.39 -5.41
N TRP A 178 5.25 -14.47 -5.01
CA TRP A 178 5.52 -13.52 -3.94
C TRP A 178 5.63 -14.18 -2.56
N VAL A 179 4.71 -15.10 -2.24
CA VAL A 179 4.72 -15.86 -0.98
C VAL A 179 5.98 -16.71 -0.87
N GLU A 180 6.40 -17.36 -1.96
CA GLU A 180 7.63 -18.15 -1.99
C GLU A 180 8.86 -17.27 -1.74
N ALA A 181 8.98 -16.13 -2.43
CA ALA A 181 10.09 -15.21 -2.23
C ALA A 181 10.13 -14.64 -0.81
N TYR A 182 8.98 -14.37 -0.20
CA TYR A 182 8.88 -13.91 1.18
C TYR A 182 9.35 -14.98 2.17
N ASN A 183 8.91 -16.23 1.98
CA ASN A 183 9.31 -17.35 2.83
C ASN A 183 10.82 -17.64 2.73
N GLU A 184 11.41 -17.53 1.54
CA GLU A 184 12.86 -17.66 1.36
C GLU A 184 13.64 -16.55 2.12
N LYS A 185 13.17 -15.33 2.09
CA LYS A 185 13.78 -14.24 2.87
C LYS A 185 13.71 -14.50 4.36
N LEU A 186 12.57 -14.98 4.87
CA LEU A 186 12.43 -15.34 6.29
C LEU A 186 13.36 -16.47 6.70
N LEU A 187 13.53 -17.49 5.86
CA LEU A 187 14.44 -18.59 6.12
C LEU A 187 15.91 -18.12 6.15
N ASN A 188 16.28 -17.25 5.18
CA ASN A 188 17.64 -16.71 5.09
C ASN A 188 17.97 -15.73 6.23
N SER A 189 16.98 -15.03 6.79
CA SER A 189 17.17 -14.14 7.93
C SER A 189 17.33 -14.87 9.27
N ARG A 190 17.00 -16.18 9.33
CA ARG A 190 17.10 -17.02 10.53
C ARG A 190 18.35 -17.89 10.58
N MET A 191 19.19 -17.84 9.55
CA MET A 191 20.48 -18.54 9.58
C MET A 191 21.54 -17.64 10.23
N PRO A 192 22.24 -18.12 11.27
CA PRO A 192 23.26 -17.36 11.99
C PRO A 192 24.51 -17.12 11.14
#